data_add4df210d7642a78cdb25ceee63a2df
#
_entry.id   add4df210d7642a78cdb25ceee63a2df
#
_cell.length_a   1.000
_cell.length_b   1.000
_cell.length_c   1.000
_cell.angle_alpha   90.00
_cell.angle_beta   90.00
_cell.angle_gamma   90.00
#
_symmetry.space_group_name_H-M   'P 1'
#
loop_
_entity.id
_entity.type
_entity.pdbx_description
1 polymer ?
#
loop_
_entity_poly.entity_id
_entity_poly.type
_entity_poly.pdbx_seq_one_letter_code
_entity_poly.pdbx_strand_id
1 'polypeptide(L)'
;MHRTCAAILGAATFVAALGLSGCSDDSRSVPSATPFPLSGPPTVPPPTETGAPLPPAATLTDLMGRLSDPNVPGNDKVGLVQYGTPADAAALDRFAKALHDSGYAPLTFEATDMMWAQDQPGNVIANITMKPGGPQATGKDSKFPMEFAPQQDNWQLTRQTADLLLQMGQQPTPATPTASPTPTR
;
A
#
# COMPACT_ATOMS: atom_id res chain seq x y z
N MET A 1 0.62 33.86 31.30
CA MET A 1 1.64 34.42 30.39
C MET A 1 1.20 34.07 28.97
N HIS A 2 0.64 35.08 28.30
CA HIS A 2 0.16 34.96 26.90
C HIS A 2 1.35 35.04 25.96
N ARG A 3 1.40 34.17 24.93
CA ARG A 3 2.19 34.41 23.71
C ARG A 3 1.39 33.97 22.49
N THR A 4 0.78 34.96 21.89
CA THR A 4 0.27 35.04 20.52
C THR A 4 1.43 35.03 19.52
N CYS A 5 1.32 34.30 18.41
CA CYS A 5 2.00 34.57 17.14
C CYS A 5 1.21 33.82 16.08
N ALA A 6 0.48 34.49 15.29
CA ALA A 6 0.75 35.17 14.02
C ALA A 6 0.58 34.24 12.80
N ALA A 7 -0.57 34.44 12.13
CA ALA A 7 -0.90 33.91 10.81
C ALA A 7 -0.01 34.52 9.73
N ILE A 8 0.44 33.69 8.77
CA ILE A 8 0.97 34.17 7.49
C ILE A 8 0.13 33.53 6.38
N LEU A 9 -0.75 34.35 5.78
CA LEU A 9 -1.39 34.07 4.51
C LEU A 9 -0.35 34.30 3.38
N GLY A 10 -0.09 33.30 2.59
CA GLY A 10 0.63 33.40 1.31
C GLY A 10 -0.30 33.08 0.17
N ALA A 11 -0.81 34.11 -0.51
CA ALA A 11 -1.55 33.98 -1.75
C ALA A 11 -0.57 33.86 -2.94
N ALA A 12 -0.59 32.75 -3.65
CA ALA A 12 0.12 32.58 -4.91
C ALA A 12 -0.91 32.56 -6.05
N THR A 13 -0.93 33.67 -6.81
CA THR A 13 -1.68 33.84 -8.06
C THR A 13 -0.96 33.16 -9.20
N PHE A 14 -1.60 32.19 -9.86
CA PHE A 14 -1.15 31.63 -11.12
C PHE A 14 -1.81 32.34 -12.30
N VAL A 15 -0.99 32.99 -13.13
CA VAL A 15 -1.39 33.63 -14.39
C VAL A 15 -1.41 32.54 -15.46
N ALA A 16 -2.57 32.33 -16.07
CA ALA A 16 -2.75 31.52 -17.26
C ALA A 16 -2.40 32.34 -18.51
N ALA A 17 -1.42 31.88 -19.27
CA ALA A 17 -1.12 32.40 -20.60
C ALA A 17 -1.73 31.49 -21.67
N LEU A 18 -2.80 31.99 -22.33
CA LEU A 18 -3.37 31.40 -23.51
C LEU A 18 -2.57 31.91 -24.74
N GLY A 19 -1.88 30.99 -25.40
CA GLY A 19 -1.24 31.26 -26.68
C GLY A 19 -2.05 30.70 -27.85
N LEU A 20 -2.81 31.54 -28.54
CA LEU A 20 -3.35 31.27 -29.89
C LEU A 20 -2.35 31.81 -30.91
N SER A 21 -1.95 30.99 -31.85
CA SER A 21 -1.43 31.40 -33.17
C SER A 21 -1.32 30.11 -34.00
N GLY A 22 -1.71 29.97 -35.18
CA GLY A 22 -2.16 30.87 -36.23
C GLY A 22 -2.27 30.03 -37.49
N CYS A 23 -3.38 30.13 -38.19
CA CYS A 23 -3.55 29.60 -39.54
C CYS A 23 -2.62 30.34 -40.50
N SER A 24 -1.97 29.61 -41.37
CA SER A 24 -1.44 30.13 -42.63
C SER A 24 -1.82 29.15 -43.71
N ASP A 25 -2.79 29.58 -44.53
CA ASP A 25 -3.05 29.08 -45.86
C ASP A 25 -1.85 29.41 -46.73
N ASP A 26 -1.32 28.43 -47.40
CA ASP A 26 -0.56 28.65 -48.63
C ASP A 26 -0.84 27.51 -49.61
N SER A 27 -1.68 27.86 -50.56
CA SER A 27 -1.97 27.07 -51.75
C SER A 27 -0.76 27.06 -52.67
N ARG A 28 -0.15 25.92 -52.91
CA ARG A 28 0.58 25.71 -54.19
C ARG A 28 0.80 24.23 -54.53
N SER A 29 0.24 23.89 -55.66
CA SER A 29 0.76 22.97 -56.71
C SER A 29 0.93 21.49 -56.37
N VAL A 30 0.04 20.73 -56.91
CA VAL A 30 0.11 19.29 -57.15
C VAL A 30 1.28 18.95 -58.08
N PRO A 31 2.12 17.99 -57.78
CA PRO A 31 2.58 17.04 -58.76
C PRO A 31 2.27 15.60 -58.34
N SER A 32 1.69 14.93 -59.29
CA SER A 32 1.70 13.46 -59.59
C SER A 32 1.90 12.48 -58.41
N ALA A 33 0.84 11.75 -58.20
CA ALA A 33 0.76 10.56 -57.38
C ALA A 33 1.78 9.49 -57.78
N THR A 34 2.65 9.14 -56.83
CA THR A 34 3.21 7.83 -56.74
C THR A 34 2.42 7.03 -55.67
N PRO A 35 1.98 5.81 -55.94
CA PRO A 35 1.26 5.04 -54.96
C PRO A 35 2.22 4.64 -53.82
N PHE A 36 2.02 5.26 -52.66
CA PHE A 36 2.67 4.78 -51.46
C PHE A 36 2.07 3.42 -51.08
N PRO A 37 2.88 2.43 -50.74
CA PRO A 37 2.35 1.18 -50.17
C PRO A 37 1.56 1.53 -48.92
N LEU A 38 0.34 1.02 -48.82
CA LEU A 38 -0.51 1.04 -47.63
C LEU A 38 0.29 0.41 -46.50
N SER A 39 0.91 1.25 -45.67
CA SER A 39 1.39 0.84 -44.37
C SER A 39 0.15 0.37 -43.59
N GLY A 40 0.11 -0.91 -43.26
CA GLY A 40 -0.90 -1.45 -42.39
C GLY A 40 -0.98 -0.66 -41.09
N PRO A 41 -2.09 -0.75 -40.37
CA PRO A 41 -2.25 -0.07 -39.11
C PRO A 41 -1.04 -0.36 -38.23
N PRO A 42 -0.50 0.63 -37.50
CA PRO A 42 0.61 0.38 -36.61
C PRO A 42 0.16 -0.71 -35.64
N THR A 43 0.72 -1.91 -35.81
CA THR A 43 0.61 -2.96 -34.80
C THR A 43 1.32 -2.39 -33.59
N VAL A 44 0.57 -1.83 -32.66
CA VAL A 44 1.08 -1.55 -31.33
C VAL A 44 1.57 -2.88 -30.79
N PRO A 45 2.89 -3.08 -30.57
CA PRO A 45 3.33 -4.29 -29.94
C PRO A 45 2.58 -4.41 -28.61
N PRO A 46 2.04 -5.60 -28.27
CA PRO A 46 1.48 -5.79 -26.95
C PRO A 46 2.54 -5.34 -25.94
N PRO A 47 2.15 -4.66 -24.84
CA PRO A 47 3.09 -4.29 -23.82
C PRO A 47 3.85 -5.55 -23.47
N THR A 48 5.14 -5.56 -23.75
CA THR A 48 6.02 -6.63 -23.36
C THR A 48 6.00 -6.62 -21.84
N GLU A 49 5.19 -7.49 -21.26
CA GLU A 49 5.31 -7.84 -19.86
C GLU A 49 6.64 -8.58 -19.70
N THR A 50 7.74 -7.85 -19.84
CA THR A 50 9.04 -8.30 -19.40
C THR A 50 9.08 -8.08 -17.91
N GLY A 51 8.08 -8.64 -17.20
CA GLY A 51 8.06 -8.66 -15.77
C GLY A 51 9.14 -9.59 -15.28
N ALA A 52 10.07 -9.10 -14.47
CA ALA A 52 10.81 -9.96 -13.58
C ALA A 52 9.81 -10.93 -12.91
N PRO A 53 10.19 -12.19 -12.60
CA PRO A 53 9.27 -13.13 -11.97
C PRO A 53 8.76 -12.53 -10.64
N LEU A 54 7.47 -12.71 -10.37
CA LEU A 54 6.88 -12.33 -9.08
C LEU A 54 7.64 -13.04 -7.94
N PRO A 55 7.74 -12.40 -6.75
CA PRO A 55 8.35 -13.05 -5.60
C PRO A 55 7.60 -14.33 -5.23
N PRO A 56 8.27 -15.32 -4.65
CA PRO A 56 7.57 -16.45 -4.06
C PRO A 56 6.56 -15.98 -3.00
N ALA A 57 5.36 -16.55 -2.98
CA ALA A 57 4.34 -16.23 -2.00
C ALA A 57 4.85 -16.38 -0.55
N ALA A 58 5.70 -17.38 -0.32
CA ALA A 58 6.34 -17.62 0.98
C ALA A 58 7.12 -16.40 1.49
N THR A 59 7.81 -15.66 0.62
CA THR A 59 8.57 -14.48 1.02
C THR A 59 7.67 -13.40 1.64
N LEU A 60 6.47 -13.20 1.07
CA LEU A 60 5.52 -12.21 1.58
C LEU A 60 4.83 -12.69 2.87
N THR A 61 4.52 -13.98 2.96
CA THR A 61 3.91 -14.55 4.17
C THR A 61 4.88 -14.60 5.34
N ASP A 62 6.17 -14.89 5.09
CA ASP A 62 7.22 -14.86 6.12
C ASP A 62 7.42 -13.44 6.67
N LEU A 63 7.39 -12.43 5.77
CA LEU A 63 7.43 -11.03 6.18
C LEU A 63 6.28 -10.69 7.12
N MET A 64 5.05 -11.09 6.77
CA MET A 64 3.87 -10.86 7.61
C MET A 64 3.95 -11.61 8.94
N GLY A 65 4.47 -12.85 8.91
CA GLY A 65 4.74 -13.64 10.11
C GLY A 65 5.66 -12.90 11.07
N ARG A 66 6.80 -12.38 10.58
CA ARG A 66 7.76 -11.61 11.39
C ARG A 66 7.18 -10.30 11.92
N LEU A 67 6.37 -9.59 11.12
CA LEU A 67 5.70 -8.37 11.58
C LEU A 67 4.73 -8.63 12.74
N SER A 68 4.01 -9.75 12.69
CA SER A 68 2.98 -10.11 13.69
C SER A 68 3.51 -10.87 14.89
N ASP A 69 4.77 -11.33 14.86
CA ASP A 69 5.36 -12.09 15.97
C ASP A 69 5.71 -11.16 17.15
N PRO A 70 5.10 -11.35 18.33
CA PRO A 70 5.41 -10.53 19.51
C PRO A 70 6.81 -10.78 20.08
N ASN A 71 7.48 -11.89 19.70
CA ASN A 71 8.82 -12.22 20.17
C ASN A 71 9.92 -11.52 19.35
N VAL A 72 9.58 -11.01 18.15
CA VAL A 72 10.50 -10.20 17.35
C VAL A 72 10.43 -8.75 17.83
N PRO A 73 11.57 -8.16 18.28
CA PRO A 73 11.60 -6.77 18.73
C PRO A 73 11.21 -5.80 17.62
N GLY A 74 10.54 -4.69 17.95
CA GLY A 74 10.12 -3.68 17.00
C GLY A 74 11.28 -3.08 16.19
N ASN A 75 12.45 -2.94 16.81
CA ASN A 75 13.65 -2.49 16.10
C ASN A 75 14.06 -3.41 14.94
N ASP A 76 13.85 -4.72 15.09
CA ASP A 76 14.15 -5.70 14.05
C ASP A 76 13.05 -5.74 12.97
N LYS A 77 11.86 -5.25 13.30
CA LYS A 77 10.72 -5.12 12.38
C LYS A 77 10.78 -3.87 11.51
N VAL A 78 11.50 -2.84 11.93
CA VAL A 78 11.61 -1.57 11.19
C VAL A 78 12.07 -1.81 9.74
N GLY A 79 13.02 -2.72 9.53
CA GLY A 79 13.50 -3.10 8.20
C GLY A 79 12.48 -3.85 7.33
N LEU A 80 11.34 -4.29 7.87
CA LEU A 80 10.27 -4.95 7.14
C LEU A 80 9.25 -3.96 6.55
N VAL A 81 9.38 -2.67 6.89
CA VAL A 81 8.52 -1.58 6.43
C VAL A 81 9.33 -0.60 5.60
N GLN A 82 8.81 -0.25 4.43
CA GLN A 82 9.43 0.74 3.56
C GLN A 82 9.57 2.08 4.28
N TYR A 83 10.77 2.67 4.22
CA TYR A 83 11.12 3.90 4.96
C TYR A 83 10.87 3.80 6.47
N GLY A 84 10.89 2.60 7.03
CA GLY A 84 10.77 2.39 8.47
C GLY A 84 11.88 3.10 9.23
N THR A 85 11.53 3.70 10.35
CA THR A 85 12.43 4.44 11.23
C THR A 85 12.43 3.84 12.63
N PRO A 86 13.46 4.07 13.45
CA PRO A 86 13.46 3.64 14.85
C PRO A 86 12.25 4.14 15.66
N ALA A 87 11.65 5.26 15.24
CA ALA A 87 10.43 5.77 15.87
C ALA A 87 9.21 4.86 15.66
N ASP A 88 9.20 4.06 14.60
CA ASP A 88 8.12 3.13 14.29
C ASP A 88 8.18 1.85 15.15
N ALA A 89 9.34 1.53 15.72
CA ALA A 89 9.57 0.30 16.47
C ALA A 89 8.51 0.05 17.56
N ALA A 90 8.22 1.06 18.37
CA ALA A 90 7.23 0.96 19.44
C ALA A 90 5.80 0.73 18.92
N ALA A 91 5.47 1.22 17.72
CA ALA A 91 4.16 0.99 17.11
C ALA A 91 4.06 -0.45 16.57
N LEU A 92 5.14 -0.96 15.97
CA LEU A 92 5.23 -2.34 15.48
C LEU A 92 5.17 -3.36 16.63
N ASP A 93 5.80 -3.07 17.77
CA ASP A 93 5.69 -3.90 18.98
C ASP A 93 4.27 -3.94 19.51
N ARG A 94 3.63 -2.76 19.62
CA ARG A 94 2.22 -2.69 20.07
C ARG A 94 1.28 -3.44 19.14
N PHE A 95 1.49 -3.36 17.84
CA PHE A 95 0.69 -4.08 16.85
C PHE A 95 0.79 -5.59 17.07
N ALA A 96 2.01 -6.15 17.10
CA ALA A 96 2.21 -7.57 17.31
C ALA A 96 1.66 -8.05 18.67
N LYS A 97 1.88 -7.26 19.72
CA LYS A 97 1.34 -7.55 21.05
C LYS A 97 -0.20 -7.52 21.05
N ALA A 98 -0.83 -6.55 20.38
CA ALA A 98 -2.28 -6.46 20.32
C ALA A 98 -2.89 -7.68 19.62
N LEU A 99 -2.27 -8.17 18.53
CA LEU A 99 -2.70 -9.40 17.86
C LEU A 99 -2.61 -10.62 18.79
N HIS A 100 -1.53 -10.73 19.54
CA HIS A 100 -1.33 -11.80 20.51
C HIS A 100 -2.36 -11.73 21.66
N ASP A 101 -2.49 -10.56 22.29
CA ASP A 101 -3.37 -10.34 23.44
C ASP A 101 -4.86 -10.48 23.08
N SER A 102 -5.21 -10.23 21.82
CA SER A 102 -6.56 -10.47 21.29
C SER A 102 -6.89 -11.96 21.12
N GLY A 103 -5.94 -12.85 21.38
CA GLY A 103 -6.15 -14.31 21.29
C GLY A 103 -6.23 -14.84 19.86
N TYR A 104 -5.75 -14.06 18.88
CA TYR A 104 -5.66 -14.51 17.48
C TYR A 104 -4.44 -15.39 17.21
N ALA A 105 -3.39 -15.24 18.01
CA ALA A 105 -2.18 -16.05 17.84
C ALA A 105 -2.42 -17.54 18.20
N PRO A 106 -1.78 -18.49 17.50
CA PRO A 106 -0.85 -18.28 16.39
C PRO A 106 -1.55 -17.81 15.09
N LEU A 107 -0.85 -16.95 14.33
CA LEU A 107 -1.33 -16.47 13.05
C LEU A 107 -0.62 -17.20 11.91
N THR A 108 -1.37 -17.59 10.90
CA THR A 108 -0.84 -18.06 9.63
C THR A 108 -1.28 -17.13 8.50
N PHE A 109 -0.43 -16.97 7.49
CA PHE A 109 -0.67 -16.08 6.38
C PHE A 109 -0.62 -16.85 5.06
N GLU A 110 -1.47 -16.46 4.13
CA GLU A 110 -1.49 -16.99 2.77
C GLU A 110 -1.52 -15.81 1.80
N ALA A 111 -0.63 -15.81 0.80
CA ALA A 111 -0.59 -14.80 -0.25
C ALA A 111 -1.17 -15.38 -1.54
N THR A 112 -2.17 -14.70 -2.10
CA THR A 112 -2.86 -15.07 -3.33
C THR A 112 -3.02 -13.87 -4.25
N ASP A 113 -3.39 -14.11 -5.50
CA ASP A 113 -3.70 -13.07 -6.48
C ASP A 113 -2.57 -12.02 -6.62
N MET A 114 -1.33 -12.50 -6.66
CA MET A 114 -0.15 -11.65 -6.75
C MET A 114 -0.02 -11.06 -8.14
N MET A 115 0.21 -9.73 -8.20
CA MET A 115 0.40 -9.00 -9.46
C MET A 115 1.35 -7.83 -9.27
N TRP A 116 1.96 -7.38 -10.36
CA TRP A 116 2.73 -6.13 -10.35
C TRP A 116 1.80 -4.94 -10.16
N ALA A 117 2.19 -4.00 -9.30
CA ALA A 117 1.47 -2.74 -9.12
C ALA A 117 1.59 -1.90 -10.39
N GLN A 118 0.46 -1.34 -10.86
CA GLN A 118 0.45 -0.52 -12.08
C GLN A 118 0.97 0.89 -11.82
N ASP A 119 0.67 1.42 -10.63
CA ASP A 119 0.99 2.81 -10.25
C ASP A 119 2.39 2.95 -9.63
N GLN A 120 2.98 1.84 -9.18
CA GLN A 120 4.28 1.79 -8.52
C GLN A 120 5.16 0.70 -9.16
N PRO A 121 5.88 1.01 -10.24
CA PRO A 121 6.72 0.03 -10.93
C PRO A 121 7.71 -0.65 -9.97
N GLY A 122 7.73 -1.97 -10.01
CA GLY A 122 8.56 -2.80 -9.13
C GLY A 122 7.89 -3.24 -7.83
N ASN A 123 6.76 -2.65 -7.43
CA ASN A 123 5.98 -3.14 -6.31
C ASN A 123 5.06 -4.29 -6.72
N VAL A 124 4.73 -5.13 -5.76
CA VAL A 124 3.79 -6.25 -5.91
C VAL A 124 2.59 -6.04 -5.01
N ILE A 125 1.40 -6.20 -5.56
CA ILE A 125 0.16 -6.29 -4.80
C ILE A 125 -0.18 -7.76 -4.64
N ALA A 126 -0.52 -8.16 -3.41
CA ALA A 126 -0.97 -9.50 -3.08
C ALA A 126 -2.16 -9.43 -2.13
N ASN A 127 -3.09 -10.36 -2.29
CA ASN A 127 -4.14 -10.58 -1.30
C ASN A 127 -3.58 -11.46 -0.17
N ILE A 128 -3.43 -10.88 1.01
CA ILE A 128 -2.96 -11.60 2.20
C ILE A 128 -4.17 -12.05 3.02
N THR A 129 -4.33 -13.34 3.15
CA THR A 129 -5.32 -13.95 4.03
C THR A 129 -4.66 -14.25 5.37
N MET A 130 -5.15 -13.65 6.43
CA MET A 130 -4.75 -13.91 7.81
C MET A 130 -5.69 -14.94 8.40
N LYS A 131 -5.14 -16.05 8.87
CA LYS A 131 -5.85 -17.17 9.49
C LYS A 131 -5.45 -17.26 10.97
N PRO A 132 -6.30 -16.81 11.89
CA PRO A 132 -6.03 -16.95 13.30
C PRO A 132 -6.22 -18.39 13.74
N GLY A 133 -5.28 -18.91 14.53
CA GLY A 133 -5.32 -20.26 15.12
C GLY A 133 -5.57 -20.27 16.63
N GLY A 134 -5.73 -19.10 17.24
CA GLY A 134 -5.89 -18.97 18.68
C GLY A 134 -7.32 -19.27 19.17
N PRO A 135 -7.54 -19.28 20.50
CA PRO A 135 -8.83 -19.62 21.11
C PRO A 135 -9.95 -18.63 20.78
N GLN A 136 -9.62 -17.42 20.36
CA GLN A 136 -10.56 -16.40 19.88
C GLN A 136 -10.77 -16.46 18.36
N ALA A 137 -10.14 -17.39 17.69
CA ALA A 137 -10.32 -17.63 16.26
C ALA A 137 -11.72 -18.20 16.01
N THR A 138 -12.68 -17.33 15.79
CA THR A 138 -14.08 -17.73 15.46
C THR A 138 -14.25 -18.11 14.00
N GLY A 139 -13.20 -18.68 13.38
CA GLY A 139 -13.22 -19.20 12.01
C GLY A 139 -13.39 -18.15 10.92
N LYS A 140 -13.09 -16.89 11.20
CA LYS A 140 -13.14 -15.82 10.18
C LYS A 140 -11.73 -15.48 9.73
N ASP A 141 -11.37 -16.04 8.59
CA ASP A 141 -10.21 -15.57 7.83
C ASP A 141 -10.45 -14.12 7.41
N SER A 142 -9.42 -13.31 7.53
CA SER A 142 -9.47 -11.91 7.08
C SER A 142 -8.55 -11.75 5.90
N LYS A 143 -9.07 -11.22 4.78
CA LYS A 143 -8.33 -11.02 3.54
C LYS A 143 -8.15 -9.53 3.27
N PHE A 144 -6.91 -9.12 3.05
CA PHE A 144 -6.55 -7.74 2.80
C PHE A 144 -5.64 -7.62 1.57
N PRO A 145 -5.91 -6.71 0.63
CA PRO A 145 -4.94 -6.36 -0.40
C PRO A 145 -3.79 -5.59 0.26
N MET A 146 -2.58 -6.06 0.03
CA MET A 146 -1.35 -5.44 0.57
C MET A 146 -0.35 -5.22 -0.54
N GLU A 147 0.36 -4.11 -0.46
CA GLU A 147 1.40 -3.76 -1.41
C GLU A 147 2.78 -3.90 -0.77
N PHE A 148 3.69 -4.51 -1.53
CA PHE A 148 5.05 -4.80 -1.13
C PHE A 148 6.03 -4.15 -2.10
N ALA A 149 7.09 -3.55 -1.57
CA ALA A 149 8.18 -2.94 -2.32
C ALA A 149 9.42 -3.82 -2.26
N PRO A 150 10.22 -3.89 -3.34
CA PRO A 150 11.48 -4.59 -3.32
C PRO A 150 12.50 -3.83 -2.47
N GLN A 151 13.33 -4.57 -1.72
CA GLN A 151 14.45 -4.04 -0.97
C GLN A 151 15.66 -4.95 -1.17
N GLN A 152 16.60 -4.56 -2.05
CA GLN A 152 17.74 -5.39 -2.40
C GLN A 152 17.28 -6.82 -2.79
N ASP A 153 17.67 -7.83 -2.01
CA ASP A 153 17.27 -9.24 -2.22
C ASP A 153 16.02 -9.64 -1.44
N ASN A 154 15.36 -8.70 -0.76
CA ASN A 154 14.21 -8.93 0.10
C ASN A 154 13.01 -8.06 -0.31
N TRP A 155 11.91 -8.21 0.43
CA TRP A 155 10.68 -7.44 0.27
C TRP A 155 10.35 -6.71 1.55
N GLN A 156 9.69 -5.58 1.42
CA GLN A 156 9.16 -4.76 2.51
C GLN A 156 7.68 -4.50 2.29
N LEU A 157 6.93 -4.33 3.35
CA LEU A 157 5.59 -3.77 3.28
C LEU A 157 5.70 -2.28 2.91
N THR A 158 4.94 -1.80 1.94
CA THR A 158 4.97 -0.37 1.60
C THR A 158 4.56 0.47 2.80
N ARG A 159 5.08 1.69 2.90
CA ARG A 159 4.76 2.60 4.00
C ARG A 159 3.26 2.81 4.15
N GLN A 160 2.57 3.03 3.03
CA GLN A 160 1.13 3.24 3.03
C GLN A 160 0.37 2.04 3.62
N THR A 161 0.72 0.83 3.20
CA THR A 161 0.09 -0.40 3.72
C THR A 161 0.39 -0.60 5.21
N ALA A 162 1.62 -0.33 5.64
CA ALA A 162 2.01 -0.41 7.04
C ALA A 162 1.24 0.58 7.92
N ASP A 163 1.08 1.82 7.48
CA ASP A 163 0.33 2.83 8.21
C ASP A 163 -1.15 2.44 8.38
N LEU A 164 -1.77 1.87 7.35
CA LEU A 164 -3.14 1.34 7.43
C LEU A 164 -3.25 0.20 8.44
N LEU A 165 -2.30 -0.74 8.42
CA LEU A 165 -2.24 -1.86 9.37
C LEU A 165 -2.10 -1.38 10.82
N LEU A 166 -1.18 -0.44 11.06
CA LEU A 166 -0.96 0.13 12.38
C LEU A 166 -2.17 0.91 12.90
N GLN A 167 -2.90 1.60 12.02
CA GLN A 167 -4.14 2.30 12.40
C GLN A 167 -5.23 1.31 12.80
N MET A 168 -5.39 0.21 12.08
CA MET A 168 -6.36 -0.84 12.45
C MET A 168 -6.02 -1.47 13.80
N GLY A 169 -4.74 -1.69 14.10
CA GLY A 169 -4.28 -2.21 15.38
C GLY A 169 -4.44 -1.24 16.57
N GLN A 170 -4.66 0.04 16.30
CA GLN A 170 -4.87 1.07 17.33
C GLN A 170 -6.35 1.33 17.65
N GLN A 171 -7.28 0.77 16.89
CA GLN A 171 -8.70 0.89 17.22
C GLN A 171 -8.98 0.14 18.52
N PRO A 172 -9.49 0.80 19.58
CA PRO A 172 -9.91 0.10 20.77
C PRO A 172 -11.01 -0.90 20.37
N THR A 173 -10.80 -2.18 20.70
CA THR A 173 -11.89 -3.16 20.66
C THR A 173 -13.11 -2.53 21.33
N PRO A 174 -14.30 -2.52 20.69
CA PRO A 174 -15.49 -1.99 21.34
C PRO A 174 -15.64 -2.71 22.67
N ALA A 175 -15.49 -1.96 23.76
CA ALA A 175 -15.70 -2.47 25.10
C ALA A 175 -17.07 -3.10 25.13
N THR A 176 -17.16 -4.36 25.47
CA THR A 176 -18.41 -5.06 25.79
C THR A 176 -19.21 -4.15 26.72
N PRO A 177 -20.47 -3.75 26.37
CA PRO A 177 -21.23 -2.89 27.23
C PRO A 177 -21.32 -3.55 28.63
N THR A 178 -20.65 -2.94 29.58
CA THR A 178 -20.79 -3.30 31.02
C THR A 178 -22.27 -3.20 31.33
N ALA A 179 -22.88 -4.33 31.65
CA ALA A 179 -24.26 -4.39 32.06
C ALA A 179 -24.49 -3.37 33.18
N SER A 180 -25.38 -2.41 32.94
CA SER A 180 -25.81 -1.46 33.97
C SER A 180 -26.30 -2.23 35.18
N PRO A 181 -25.92 -1.85 36.40
CA PRO A 181 -26.48 -2.46 37.61
C PRO A 181 -27.98 -2.20 37.65
N THR A 182 -28.76 -3.24 37.71
CA THR A 182 -30.22 -3.19 37.95
C THR A 182 -30.48 -2.46 39.26
N PRO A 183 -31.29 -1.39 39.31
CA PRO A 183 -31.67 -0.78 40.59
C PRO A 183 -32.57 -1.72 41.36
N THR A 184 -32.08 -2.18 42.51
CA THR A 184 -32.87 -2.93 43.50
C THR A 184 -33.90 -1.97 44.13
N ARG A 185 -35.14 -2.35 44.04
CA ARG A 185 -36.30 -1.64 44.65
C ARG A 185 -36.53 -2.22 46.05
#